data_4c8828fd30f50d6a6b377db0551f8754
#
_entry.id   4c8828fd30f50d6a6b377db0551f8754
#
_cell.length_a   1.000
_cell.length_b   1.000
_cell.length_c   1.000
_cell.angle_alpha   90.00
_cell.angle_beta   90.00
_cell.angle_gamma   90.00
#
_symmetry.space_group_name_H-M   'P 1'
#
loop_
_entity.id
_entity.type
_entity.pdbx_description
1 polymer ?
#
loop_
_entity_poly.entity_id
_entity_poly.type
_entity_poly.pdbx_seq_one_letter_code
_entity_poly.pdbx_strand_id
1 'polypeptide(L)'
;MKIKTDKITIFDVAREAQVSKSTVSLVLTQSDKVSDKSKAKVLQAIDALGYVYNRDAAALRSRRSNLVALVINDLTNPYSAQLAVGLENHIHALGMLPMLVNTAESVERQTQVVKTLKEYNVAAFIMCPAPGTTQQWVDGLIDSGFPVIHIMREVPFCGAPTILPDNKKGTHLATCHILQQGIEEVAFVGGTEDISDHHERLSGFHSALQQFNLPQDKPIITAATNRQGGRDAFNALYAQHPHTKAIICFNDVIAYGVIEAIREQGLIPGKDIKVVGFDDLADSCLMSPSLSSVTINADDIGKRACQVLQELLNQSIPAVRTLVDVQLQIRDSSQ
;
A
#
# COMPACT_ATOMS: atom_id res chain seq x y z
N MET A 1 0.65 5.84 -46.61
CA MET A 1 0.56 7.29 -46.35
C MET A 1 1.43 7.63 -45.13
N LYS A 2 2.63 8.17 -45.29
CA LYS A 2 3.51 8.58 -44.19
C LYS A 2 3.01 9.91 -43.63
N ILE A 3 2.33 9.91 -42.50
CA ILE A 3 2.03 11.14 -41.76
C ILE A 3 3.35 11.61 -41.15
N LYS A 4 4.08 12.50 -41.81
CA LYS A 4 5.12 13.33 -41.19
C LYS A 4 4.39 14.42 -40.39
N THR A 5 4.06 14.13 -39.17
CA THR A 5 3.77 15.18 -38.19
C THR A 5 5.10 15.68 -37.68
N ASP A 6 5.59 16.80 -38.19
CA ASP A 6 6.71 17.52 -37.58
C ASP A 6 6.28 17.83 -36.13
N LYS A 7 6.95 17.18 -35.17
CA LYS A 7 6.62 17.28 -33.74
C LYS A 7 6.85 18.72 -33.31
N ILE A 8 5.78 19.44 -32.95
CA ILE A 8 5.84 20.82 -32.46
C ILE A 8 6.80 20.87 -31.26
N THR A 9 7.69 21.87 -31.30
CA THR A 9 8.78 22.01 -30.33
C THR A 9 8.57 23.24 -29.44
N ILE A 10 9.30 23.31 -28.33
CA ILE A 10 9.32 24.48 -27.44
C ILE A 10 9.76 25.75 -28.19
N PHE A 11 10.52 25.63 -29.29
CA PHE A 11 10.92 26.77 -30.14
C PHE A 11 9.75 27.31 -30.96
N ASP A 12 8.83 26.43 -31.39
CA ASP A 12 7.64 26.85 -32.14
C ASP A 12 6.69 27.60 -31.20
N VAL A 13 6.52 27.14 -29.96
CA VAL A 13 5.74 27.85 -28.92
C VAL A 13 6.37 29.23 -28.63
N ALA A 14 7.69 29.30 -28.48
CA ALA A 14 8.38 30.56 -28.21
C ALA A 14 8.20 31.57 -29.35
N ARG A 15 8.25 31.12 -30.61
CA ARG A 15 8.02 31.92 -31.79
C ARG A 15 6.57 32.44 -31.86
N GLU A 16 5.59 31.57 -31.64
CA GLU A 16 4.15 31.91 -31.64
C GLU A 16 3.80 32.91 -30.53
N ALA A 17 4.29 32.65 -29.31
CA ALA A 17 4.07 33.51 -28.14
C ALA A 17 4.90 34.83 -28.19
N GLN A 18 5.82 34.98 -29.13
CA GLN A 18 6.77 36.09 -29.22
C GLN A 18 7.58 36.30 -27.93
N VAL A 19 8.09 35.24 -27.36
CA VAL A 19 8.91 35.26 -26.14
C VAL A 19 10.16 34.39 -26.34
N SER A 20 11.09 34.44 -25.39
CA SER A 20 12.27 33.58 -25.43
C SER A 20 11.91 32.14 -25.05
N LYS A 21 12.71 31.15 -25.54
CA LYS A 21 12.60 29.74 -25.10
C LYS A 21 12.68 29.59 -23.58
N SER A 22 13.50 30.40 -22.92
CA SER A 22 13.63 30.39 -21.44
C SER A 22 12.34 30.85 -20.79
N THR A 23 11.64 31.85 -21.34
CA THR A 23 10.33 32.29 -20.85
C THR A 23 9.28 31.16 -20.97
N VAL A 24 9.23 30.46 -22.11
CA VAL A 24 8.34 29.30 -22.28
C VAL A 24 8.67 28.23 -21.25
N SER A 25 9.95 27.91 -21.05
CA SER A 25 10.39 26.92 -20.06
C SER A 25 9.97 27.31 -18.64
N LEU A 26 10.09 28.58 -18.25
CA LEU A 26 9.68 29.08 -16.95
C LEU A 26 8.15 29.01 -16.76
N VAL A 27 7.36 29.26 -17.81
CA VAL A 27 5.89 29.08 -17.76
C VAL A 27 5.52 27.62 -17.58
N LEU A 28 6.15 26.71 -18.34
CA LEU A 28 5.91 25.27 -18.27
C LEU A 28 6.29 24.66 -16.91
N THR A 29 7.25 25.27 -16.20
CA THR A 29 7.67 24.88 -14.85
C THR A 29 6.97 25.69 -13.74
N GLN A 30 5.94 26.46 -14.09
CA GLN A 30 5.13 27.28 -13.16
C GLN A 30 5.95 28.24 -12.30
N SER A 31 7.03 28.80 -12.85
CA SER A 31 7.90 29.74 -12.13
C SER A 31 7.22 31.09 -11.93
N ASP A 32 7.31 31.63 -10.71
CA ASP A 32 6.82 32.99 -10.37
C ASP A 32 7.63 34.12 -11.03
N LYS A 33 8.71 33.79 -11.73
CA LYS A 33 9.59 34.78 -12.39
C LYS A 33 9.05 35.27 -13.73
N VAL A 34 7.84 34.90 -14.13
CA VAL A 34 7.22 35.29 -15.39
C VAL A 34 5.99 36.15 -15.16
N SER A 35 5.89 37.29 -15.87
CA SER A 35 4.70 38.14 -15.76
C SER A 35 3.45 37.46 -16.28
N ASP A 36 2.27 37.77 -15.69
CA ASP A 36 0.97 37.18 -16.08
C ASP A 36 0.68 37.38 -17.58
N LYS A 37 1.09 38.53 -18.15
CA LYS A 37 0.96 38.81 -19.58
C LYS A 37 1.75 37.83 -20.45
N SER A 38 2.97 37.52 -20.06
CA SER A 38 3.80 36.54 -20.77
C SER A 38 3.31 35.11 -20.57
N LYS A 39 2.84 34.78 -19.37
CA LYS A 39 2.21 33.48 -19.05
C LYS A 39 0.98 33.23 -19.92
N ALA A 40 0.08 34.21 -20.03
CA ALA A 40 -1.14 34.09 -20.86
C ALA A 40 -0.77 33.88 -22.36
N LYS A 41 0.20 34.63 -22.93
CA LYS A 41 0.63 34.45 -24.31
C LYS A 41 1.19 33.03 -24.56
N VAL A 42 2.00 32.51 -23.66
CA VAL A 42 2.59 31.17 -23.79
C VAL A 42 1.52 30.09 -23.73
N LEU A 43 0.57 30.19 -22.77
CA LEU A 43 -0.53 29.22 -22.65
C LEU A 43 -1.42 29.23 -23.90
N GLN A 44 -1.74 30.40 -24.43
CA GLN A 44 -2.50 30.54 -25.69
C GLN A 44 -1.76 29.92 -26.89
N ALA A 45 -0.44 30.12 -26.99
CA ALA A 45 0.37 29.52 -28.05
C ALA A 45 0.45 27.97 -27.92
N ILE A 46 0.53 27.44 -26.69
CA ILE A 46 0.50 26.00 -26.40
C ILE A 46 -0.79 25.41 -26.93
N ASP A 47 -1.93 26.00 -26.56
CA ASP A 47 -3.25 25.52 -26.96
C ASP A 47 -3.44 25.63 -28.49
N ALA A 48 -3.08 26.76 -29.10
CA ALA A 48 -3.21 26.97 -30.54
C ALA A 48 -2.39 26.00 -31.38
N LEU A 49 -1.18 25.65 -30.91
CA LEU A 49 -0.28 24.74 -31.62
C LEU A 49 -0.53 23.27 -31.24
N GLY A 50 -1.30 22.97 -30.21
CA GLY A 50 -1.44 21.61 -29.66
C GLY A 50 -0.11 21.07 -29.10
N TYR A 51 0.73 21.95 -28.54
CA TYR A 51 2.04 21.57 -28.03
C TYR A 51 1.90 20.73 -26.76
N VAL A 52 2.47 19.53 -26.77
CA VAL A 52 2.59 18.68 -25.59
C VAL A 52 3.99 18.81 -25.00
N TYR A 53 4.06 19.25 -23.75
CA TYR A 53 5.33 19.43 -23.05
C TYR A 53 6.06 18.09 -22.91
N ASN A 54 7.24 18.00 -23.50
CA ASN A 54 8.10 16.82 -23.37
C ASN A 54 8.83 16.87 -22.02
N ARG A 55 8.27 16.23 -21.02
CA ARG A 55 8.85 16.13 -19.66
C ARG A 55 10.15 15.34 -19.63
N ASP A 56 10.34 14.37 -20.53
CA ASP A 56 11.58 13.58 -20.61
C ASP A 56 12.75 14.46 -21.01
N ALA A 57 12.56 15.34 -22.02
CA ALA A 57 13.55 16.32 -22.41
C ALA A 57 13.85 17.38 -21.33
N ALA A 58 12.93 17.60 -20.41
CA ALA A 58 13.14 18.47 -19.25
C ALA A 58 13.84 17.72 -18.10
N ALA A 59 13.47 16.48 -17.84
CA ALA A 59 14.10 15.60 -16.85
C ALA A 59 15.59 15.36 -17.16
N LEU A 60 15.96 15.22 -18.43
CA LEU A 60 17.36 15.16 -18.86
C LEU A 60 18.17 16.42 -18.46
N ARG A 61 17.52 17.58 -18.36
CA ARG A 61 18.17 18.84 -17.93
C ARG A 61 18.18 19.04 -16.43
N SER A 62 17.09 18.67 -15.75
CA SER A 62 16.97 18.80 -14.30
C SER A 62 17.54 17.61 -13.52
N ARG A 63 17.90 16.51 -14.19
CA ARG A 63 18.31 15.22 -13.63
C ARG A 63 17.30 14.62 -12.64
N ARG A 64 16.05 15.08 -12.63
CA ARG A 64 14.99 14.58 -11.74
C ARG A 64 13.70 14.40 -12.54
N SER A 65 13.14 13.19 -12.47
CA SER A 65 11.78 12.90 -12.92
C SER A 65 10.78 13.39 -11.88
N ASN A 66 9.53 13.61 -12.30
CA ASN A 66 8.40 13.80 -11.37
C ASN A 66 7.55 12.53 -11.23
N LEU A 67 8.04 11.39 -11.72
CA LEU A 67 7.36 10.10 -11.62
C LEU A 67 7.76 9.41 -10.32
N VAL A 68 6.79 8.93 -9.55
CA VAL A 68 7.01 8.08 -8.37
C VAL A 68 6.48 6.68 -8.67
N ALA A 69 7.34 5.67 -8.55
CA ALA A 69 6.93 4.29 -8.73
C ALA A 69 6.16 3.80 -7.50
N LEU A 70 4.90 3.40 -7.66
CA LEU A 70 4.10 2.70 -6.67
C LEU A 70 4.11 1.21 -7.00
N VAL A 71 4.92 0.44 -6.29
CA VAL A 71 5.08 -1.01 -6.48
C VAL A 71 4.23 -1.72 -5.43
N ILE A 72 3.04 -2.17 -5.85
CA ILE A 72 2.05 -2.81 -4.98
C ILE A 72 2.14 -4.33 -5.14
N ASN A 73 1.98 -5.02 -4.03
CA ASN A 73 2.14 -6.47 -3.96
C ASN A 73 0.98 -7.25 -4.63
N ASP A 74 -0.28 -6.89 -4.31
CA ASP A 74 -1.47 -7.55 -4.88
C ASP A 74 -2.64 -6.57 -5.03
N LEU A 75 -2.97 -6.20 -6.28
CA LEU A 75 -4.11 -5.33 -6.60
C LEU A 75 -5.47 -6.06 -6.54
N THR A 76 -5.49 -7.38 -6.37
CA THR A 76 -6.74 -8.12 -6.17
C THR A 76 -7.27 -7.99 -4.73
N ASN A 77 -6.40 -7.61 -3.78
CA ASN A 77 -6.82 -7.20 -2.44
C ASN A 77 -7.41 -5.78 -2.51
N PRO A 78 -8.69 -5.56 -2.15
CA PRO A 78 -9.32 -4.23 -2.22
C PRO A 78 -8.61 -3.15 -1.38
N TYR A 79 -7.92 -3.53 -0.29
CA TYR A 79 -7.14 -2.59 0.51
C TYR A 79 -6.00 -1.95 -0.32
N SER A 80 -5.41 -2.69 -1.25
CA SER A 80 -4.37 -2.17 -2.14
C SER A 80 -4.86 -1.01 -3.01
N ALA A 81 -6.12 -1.05 -3.43
CA ALA A 81 -6.74 0.07 -4.17
C ALA A 81 -6.95 1.30 -3.27
N GLN A 82 -7.42 1.10 -2.03
CA GLN A 82 -7.55 2.19 -1.06
C GLN A 82 -6.18 2.83 -0.74
N LEU A 83 -5.15 2.00 -0.56
CA LEU A 83 -3.78 2.44 -0.34
C LEU A 83 -3.23 3.24 -1.53
N ALA A 84 -3.47 2.76 -2.76
CA ALA A 84 -3.04 3.46 -3.97
C ALA A 84 -3.68 4.85 -4.08
N VAL A 85 -4.98 4.99 -3.75
CA VAL A 85 -5.68 6.28 -3.71
C VAL A 85 -5.11 7.19 -2.62
N GLY A 86 -4.88 6.67 -1.41
CA GLY A 86 -4.25 7.43 -0.32
C GLY A 86 -2.87 7.97 -0.68
N LEU A 87 -2.04 7.14 -1.35
CA LEU A 87 -0.73 7.55 -1.85
C LEU A 87 -0.85 8.59 -2.98
N GLU A 88 -1.75 8.36 -3.96
CA GLU A 88 -1.93 9.25 -5.11
C GLU A 88 -2.27 10.67 -4.66
N ASN A 89 -3.21 10.85 -3.74
CA ASN A 89 -3.64 12.15 -3.22
C ASN A 89 -2.44 12.97 -2.72
N HIS A 90 -1.57 12.36 -1.94
CA HIS A 90 -0.42 13.05 -1.35
C HIS A 90 0.74 13.23 -2.36
N ILE A 91 0.96 12.28 -3.27
CA ILE A 91 1.96 12.40 -4.35
C ILE A 91 1.56 13.54 -5.31
N HIS A 92 0.28 13.62 -5.66
CA HIS A 92 -0.25 14.69 -6.51
C HIS A 92 -0.08 16.08 -5.87
N ALA A 93 -0.29 16.18 -4.56
CA ALA A 93 -0.08 17.43 -3.80
C ALA A 93 1.40 17.90 -3.85
N LEU A 94 2.36 17.00 -4.10
CA LEU A 94 3.77 17.31 -4.33
C LEU A 94 4.08 17.70 -5.79
N GLY A 95 3.08 17.77 -6.68
CA GLY A 95 3.27 17.99 -8.11
C GLY A 95 3.91 16.81 -8.84
N MET A 96 3.89 15.61 -8.23
CA MET A 96 4.43 14.38 -8.78
C MET A 96 3.32 13.50 -9.34
N LEU A 97 3.69 12.50 -10.16
CA LEU A 97 2.76 11.58 -10.80
C LEU A 97 3.10 10.13 -10.40
N PRO A 98 2.16 9.37 -9.80
CA PRO A 98 2.39 7.97 -9.50
C PRO A 98 2.35 7.09 -10.76
N MET A 99 3.26 6.12 -10.84
CA MET A 99 3.21 4.98 -11.77
C MET A 99 2.94 3.72 -10.97
N LEU A 100 1.70 3.24 -11.04
CA LEU A 100 1.26 2.05 -10.32
C LEU A 100 1.63 0.77 -11.08
N VAL A 101 2.28 -0.17 -10.41
CA VAL A 101 2.57 -1.51 -10.91
C VAL A 101 2.25 -2.56 -9.86
N ASN A 102 1.81 -3.75 -10.33
CA ASN A 102 1.46 -4.89 -9.49
C ASN A 102 2.51 -6.00 -9.62
N THR A 103 3.05 -6.48 -8.49
CA THR A 103 4.03 -7.59 -8.48
C THR A 103 3.38 -8.96 -8.36
N ALA A 104 2.09 -9.03 -8.00
CA ALA A 104 1.37 -10.27 -7.72
C ALA A 104 2.13 -11.20 -6.76
N GLU A 105 2.70 -10.65 -5.70
CA GLU A 105 3.47 -11.32 -4.65
C GLU A 105 4.74 -12.08 -5.18
N SER A 106 5.23 -11.74 -6.40
CA SER A 106 6.41 -12.38 -6.99
C SER A 106 7.64 -11.48 -6.96
N VAL A 107 8.75 -11.97 -6.37
CA VAL A 107 10.06 -11.30 -6.35
C VAL A 107 10.63 -11.17 -7.77
N GLU A 108 10.42 -12.18 -8.63
CA GLU A 108 10.88 -12.15 -10.02
C GLU A 108 10.19 -11.02 -10.77
N ARG A 109 8.86 -10.92 -10.64
CA ARG A 109 8.08 -9.85 -11.26
C ARG A 109 8.44 -8.49 -10.67
N GLN A 110 8.63 -8.39 -9.35
CA GLN A 110 9.14 -7.19 -8.68
C GLN A 110 10.46 -6.73 -9.31
N THR A 111 11.41 -7.63 -9.47
CA THR A 111 12.73 -7.35 -10.06
C THR A 111 12.61 -6.86 -11.50
N GLN A 112 11.75 -7.49 -12.30
CA GLN A 112 11.53 -7.12 -13.70
C GLN A 112 10.89 -5.72 -13.82
N VAL A 113 9.83 -5.44 -13.05
CA VAL A 113 9.14 -4.14 -13.13
C VAL A 113 10.02 -3.01 -12.59
N VAL A 114 10.77 -3.24 -11.50
CA VAL A 114 11.71 -2.26 -10.94
C VAL A 114 12.81 -1.93 -11.96
N LYS A 115 13.35 -2.94 -12.66
CA LYS A 115 14.31 -2.71 -13.76
C LYS A 115 13.72 -1.77 -14.82
N THR A 116 12.51 -2.03 -15.28
CA THR A 116 11.82 -1.18 -16.28
C THR A 116 11.58 0.24 -15.73
N LEU A 117 11.13 0.38 -14.48
CA LEU A 117 10.88 1.68 -13.87
C LEU A 117 12.16 2.53 -13.72
N LYS A 118 13.31 1.89 -13.51
CA LYS A 118 14.62 2.58 -13.55
C LYS A 118 14.90 3.18 -14.93
N GLU A 119 14.52 2.50 -16.01
CA GLU A 119 14.67 2.99 -17.38
C GLU A 119 13.78 4.22 -17.65
N TYR A 120 12.61 4.32 -16.98
CA TYR A 120 11.76 5.52 -16.97
C TYR A 120 12.26 6.63 -16.04
N ASN A 121 13.42 6.42 -15.39
CA ASN A 121 14.06 7.39 -14.51
C ASN A 121 13.12 7.97 -13.44
N VAL A 122 12.36 7.07 -12.75
CA VAL A 122 11.48 7.48 -11.66
C VAL A 122 12.25 8.21 -10.55
N ALA A 123 11.60 9.15 -9.86
CA ALA A 123 12.23 9.93 -8.80
C ALA A 123 12.45 9.11 -7.52
N ALA A 124 11.59 8.12 -7.27
CA ALA A 124 11.64 7.26 -6.09
C ALA A 124 10.76 6.02 -6.29
N PHE A 125 10.98 5.03 -5.42
CA PHE A 125 10.13 3.86 -5.27
C PHE A 125 9.42 3.90 -3.91
N ILE A 126 8.09 3.84 -3.91
CA ILE A 126 7.27 3.52 -2.74
C ILE A 126 6.72 2.12 -2.99
N MET A 127 7.10 1.14 -2.16
CA MET A 127 6.82 -0.25 -2.48
C MET A 127 6.41 -1.09 -1.28
N CYS A 128 5.45 -1.99 -1.50
CA CYS A 128 5.19 -3.13 -0.63
C CYS A 128 6.05 -4.29 -1.12
N PRO A 129 7.11 -4.70 -0.40
CA PRO A 129 8.01 -5.76 -0.84
C PRO A 129 7.28 -7.08 -1.03
N ALA A 130 7.57 -7.78 -2.14
CA ALA A 130 7.09 -9.14 -2.35
C ALA A 130 7.75 -10.11 -1.34
N PRO A 131 7.06 -11.22 -0.96
CA PRO A 131 7.65 -12.27 -0.12
C PRO A 131 8.98 -12.74 -0.67
N GLY A 132 9.98 -12.94 0.22
CA GLY A 132 11.33 -13.34 -0.18
C GLY A 132 12.23 -12.20 -0.70
N THR A 133 11.76 -10.94 -0.69
CA THR A 133 12.64 -9.80 -0.97
C THR A 133 13.75 -9.72 0.07
N THR A 134 15.03 -9.73 -0.38
CA THR A 134 16.18 -9.71 0.51
C THR A 134 16.71 -8.32 0.79
N GLN A 135 17.38 -8.13 1.93
CA GLN A 135 18.13 -6.90 2.24
C GLN A 135 19.05 -6.50 1.08
N GLN A 136 19.85 -7.44 0.56
CA GLN A 136 20.80 -7.18 -0.54
C GLN A 136 20.09 -6.64 -1.79
N TRP A 137 18.90 -7.12 -2.10
CA TRP A 137 18.10 -6.63 -3.23
C TRP A 137 17.71 -5.17 -3.04
N VAL A 138 17.23 -4.81 -1.84
CA VAL A 138 16.81 -3.45 -1.50
C VAL A 138 18.00 -2.50 -1.49
N ASP A 139 19.08 -2.87 -0.79
CA ASP A 139 20.27 -2.05 -0.69
C ASP A 139 20.90 -1.82 -2.07
N GLY A 140 20.92 -2.83 -2.95
CA GLY A 140 21.36 -2.68 -4.35
C GLY A 140 20.51 -1.72 -5.17
N LEU A 141 19.22 -1.57 -4.87
CA LEU A 141 18.36 -0.56 -5.50
C LEU A 141 18.73 0.84 -4.98
N ILE A 142 18.92 1.00 -3.69
CA ILE A 142 19.35 2.25 -3.04
C ILE A 142 20.73 2.68 -3.57
N ASP A 143 21.70 1.78 -3.61
CA ASP A 143 23.06 2.02 -4.10
C ASP A 143 23.09 2.43 -5.58
N SER A 144 22.08 2.03 -6.35
CA SER A 144 21.92 2.51 -7.73
C SER A 144 21.36 3.94 -7.84
N GLY A 145 21.17 4.64 -6.71
CA GLY A 145 20.84 6.06 -6.63
C GLY A 145 19.35 6.38 -6.55
N PHE A 146 18.49 5.39 -6.30
CA PHE A 146 17.06 5.60 -6.17
C PHE A 146 16.63 5.63 -4.71
N PRO A 147 15.90 6.67 -4.25
CA PRO A 147 15.18 6.65 -2.99
C PRO A 147 14.16 5.50 -2.97
N VAL A 148 14.19 4.69 -1.91
CA VAL A 148 13.28 3.56 -1.70
C VAL A 148 12.57 3.74 -0.37
N ILE A 149 11.25 3.56 -0.36
CA ILE A 149 10.39 3.63 0.82
C ILE A 149 9.55 2.36 0.84
N HIS A 150 9.59 1.63 1.93
CA HIS A 150 8.71 0.50 2.14
C HIS A 150 7.40 0.94 2.81
N ILE A 151 6.31 0.32 2.39
CA ILE A 151 4.99 0.46 3.00
C ILE A 151 4.41 -0.92 3.26
N MET A 152 3.61 -1.05 4.31
CA MET A 152 2.87 -2.25 4.73
C MET A 152 3.74 -3.42 5.16
N ARG A 153 4.90 -3.66 4.54
CA ARG A 153 5.85 -4.75 4.87
C ARG A 153 7.26 -4.20 5.05
N GLU A 154 8.00 -4.84 5.93
CA GLU A 154 9.40 -4.54 6.23
C GLU A 154 10.32 -5.61 5.62
N VAL A 155 11.44 -5.16 5.05
CA VAL A 155 12.59 -6.03 4.80
C VAL A 155 13.62 -5.72 5.89
N PRO A 156 13.89 -6.66 6.82
CA PRO A 156 14.77 -6.39 7.95
C PRO A 156 16.16 -5.95 7.53
N PHE A 157 16.77 -5.04 8.31
CA PHE A 157 18.16 -4.59 8.19
C PHE A 157 18.53 -3.88 6.89
N CYS A 158 17.59 -3.57 5.99
CA CYS A 158 17.86 -2.79 4.79
C CYS A 158 17.87 -1.28 5.06
N GLY A 159 18.42 -0.50 4.12
CA GLY A 159 18.51 0.97 4.21
C GLY A 159 17.21 1.74 3.90
N ALA A 160 16.13 1.05 3.54
CA ALA A 160 14.86 1.71 3.19
C ALA A 160 14.05 2.08 4.44
N PRO A 161 13.63 3.35 4.62
CA PRO A 161 12.64 3.70 5.63
C PRO A 161 11.32 2.99 5.36
N THR A 162 10.65 2.58 6.44
CA THR A 162 9.46 1.75 6.36
C THR A 162 8.28 2.38 7.12
N ILE A 163 7.09 2.43 6.48
CA ILE A 163 5.84 2.88 7.07
C ILE A 163 4.89 1.69 7.16
N LEU A 164 4.49 1.34 8.38
CA LEU A 164 3.66 0.17 8.69
C LEU A 164 2.42 0.59 9.47
N PRO A 165 1.27 -0.08 9.31
CA PRO A 165 0.25 -0.05 10.34
C PRO A 165 0.79 -0.72 11.61
N ASP A 166 0.31 -0.33 12.79
CA ASP A 166 0.66 -1.01 14.04
C ASP A 166 -0.05 -2.37 14.11
N ASN A 167 0.47 -3.32 13.31
CA ASN A 167 -0.06 -4.67 13.17
C ASN A 167 -0.20 -5.39 14.50
N LYS A 168 0.84 -5.27 15.37
CA LYS A 168 0.83 -5.91 16.69
C LYS A 168 -0.28 -5.37 17.57
N LYS A 169 -0.41 -4.04 17.65
CA LYS A 169 -1.49 -3.37 18.40
C LYS A 169 -2.86 -3.77 17.87
N GLY A 170 -3.05 -3.75 16.55
CA GLY A 170 -4.34 -4.05 15.92
C GLY A 170 -4.82 -5.46 16.27
N THR A 171 -3.98 -6.47 16.07
CA THR A 171 -4.36 -7.85 16.39
C THR A 171 -4.49 -8.07 17.90
N HIS A 172 -3.68 -7.40 18.71
CA HIS A 172 -3.85 -7.41 20.17
C HIS A 172 -5.23 -6.90 20.56
N LEU A 173 -5.68 -5.75 20.03
CA LEU A 173 -7.00 -5.20 20.32
C LEU A 173 -8.13 -6.15 19.89
N ALA A 174 -8.03 -6.72 18.68
CA ALA A 174 -9.00 -7.68 18.15
C ALA A 174 -9.12 -8.92 19.05
N THR A 175 -8.01 -9.47 19.48
CA THR A 175 -7.97 -10.65 20.34
C THR A 175 -8.48 -10.32 21.74
N CYS A 176 -8.05 -9.22 22.35
CA CYS A 176 -8.55 -8.77 23.65
C CYS A 176 -10.06 -8.56 23.64
N HIS A 177 -10.63 -8.01 22.58
CA HIS A 177 -12.07 -7.83 22.44
C HIS A 177 -12.84 -9.17 22.58
N ILE A 178 -12.35 -10.24 21.99
CA ILE A 178 -12.94 -11.58 22.08
C ILE A 178 -12.75 -12.15 23.49
N LEU A 179 -11.52 -12.08 24.04
CA LEU A 179 -11.21 -12.63 25.35
C LEU A 179 -11.96 -11.93 26.48
N GLN A 180 -12.25 -10.64 26.35
CA GLN A 180 -13.09 -9.88 27.30
C GLN A 180 -14.54 -10.36 27.37
N GLN A 181 -15.02 -11.07 26.34
CA GLN A 181 -16.34 -11.72 26.33
C GLN A 181 -16.33 -13.11 27.04
N GLY A 182 -15.19 -13.54 27.57
CA GLY A 182 -15.01 -14.85 28.18
C GLY A 182 -14.85 -16.00 27.18
N ILE A 183 -14.56 -15.69 25.92
CA ILE A 183 -14.35 -16.68 24.86
C ILE A 183 -12.84 -16.99 24.76
N GLU A 184 -12.46 -18.19 25.26
CA GLU A 184 -11.05 -18.60 25.28
C GLU A 184 -10.66 -19.54 24.14
N GLU A 185 -11.63 -20.17 23.46
CA GLU A 185 -11.42 -21.06 22.30
C GLU A 185 -11.21 -20.23 21.02
N VAL A 186 -10.08 -19.52 20.98
CA VAL A 186 -9.70 -18.62 19.90
C VAL A 186 -8.65 -19.25 18.98
N ALA A 187 -8.69 -18.90 17.69
CA ALA A 187 -7.71 -19.29 16.71
C ALA A 187 -7.24 -18.07 15.88
N PHE A 188 -6.04 -18.14 15.31
CA PHE A 188 -5.54 -17.19 14.30
C PHE A 188 -5.51 -17.86 12.93
N VAL A 189 -6.04 -17.18 11.89
CA VAL A 189 -6.18 -17.75 10.53
C VAL A 189 -5.67 -16.80 9.47
N GLY A 190 -4.78 -17.32 8.62
CA GLY A 190 -4.31 -16.67 7.41
C GLY A 190 -2.92 -16.06 7.50
N GLY A 191 -2.48 -15.51 6.38
CA GLY A 191 -1.12 -15.05 6.18
C GLY A 191 -0.13 -16.19 5.95
N THR A 192 1.09 -15.84 5.54
CA THR A 192 2.18 -16.79 5.31
C THR A 192 3.41 -16.39 6.13
N GLU A 193 4.25 -17.36 6.50
CA GLU A 193 5.39 -17.14 7.41
C GLU A 193 6.51 -16.29 6.79
N ASP A 194 6.50 -16.09 5.49
CA ASP A 194 7.53 -15.34 4.75
C ASP A 194 7.26 -13.83 4.64
N ILE A 195 6.21 -13.33 5.33
CA ILE A 195 5.86 -11.91 5.35
C ILE A 195 5.90 -11.30 6.76
N SER A 196 6.47 -10.11 6.88
CA SER A 196 6.69 -9.44 8.18
C SER A 196 5.39 -9.11 8.92
N ASP A 197 4.36 -8.70 8.19
CA ASP A 197 3.05 -8.37 8.74
C ASP A 197 2.35 -9.59 9.39
N HIS A 198 2.59 -10.82 8.88
CA HIS A 198 2.11 -12.04 9.54
C HIS A 198 2.73 -12.19 10.93
N HIS A 199 4.05 -12.08 11.04
CA HIS A 199 4.75 -12.19 12.32
C HIS A 199 4.30 -11.13 13.33
N GLU A 200 4.10 -9.89 12.87
CA GLU A 200 3.66 -8.80 13.73
C GLU A 200 2.22 -9.03 14.23
N ARG A 201 1.30 -9.42 13.33
CA ARG A 201 -0.10 -9.73 13.70
C ARG A 201 -0.15 -10.93 14.65
N LEU A 202 0.59 -11.99 14.37
CA LEU A 202 0.69 -13.14 15.25
C LEU A 202 1.28 -12.77 16.63
N SER A 203 2.30 -11.89 16.67
CA SER A 203 2.84 -11.35 17.93
C SER A 203 1.77 -10.59 18.74
N GLY A 204 0.86 -9.86 18.06
CA GLY A 204 -0.28 -9.21 18.70
C GLY A 204 -1.27 -10.21 19.32
N PHE A 205 -1.57 -11.29 18.59
CA PHE A 205 -2.42 -12.38 19.08
C PHE A 205 -1.83 -13.03 20.35
N HIS A 206 -0.57 -13.41 20.30
CA HIS A 206 0.13 -13.97 21.47
C HIS A 206 0.21 -13.00 22.64
N SER A 207 0.44 -11.71 22.38
CA SER A 207 0.48 -10.68 23.43
C SER A 207 -0.86 -10.56 24.16
N ALA A 208 -2.00 -10.71 23.46
CA ALA A 208 -3.32 -10.73 24.10
C ALA A 208 -3.54 -11.99 24.95
N LEU A 209 -3.19 -13.17 24.42
CA LEU A 209 -3.25 -14.42 25.18
C LEU A 209 -2.44 -14.32 26.48
N GLN A 210 -1.23 -13.76 26.41
CA GLN A 210 -0.39 -13.55 27.59
C GLN A 210 -1.04 -12.60 28.60
N GLN A 211 -1.66 -11.52 28.16
CA GLN A 211 -2.36 -10.56 29.03
C GLN A 211 -3.50 -11.22 29.80
N PHE A 212 -4.18 -12.20 29.21
CA PHE A 212 -5.27 -12.95 29.84
C PHE A 212 -4.81 -14.24 30.54
N ASN A 213 -3.49 -14.48 30.65
CA ASN A 213 -2.87 -15.66 31.22
C ASN A 213 -3.34 -16.98 30.56
N LEU A 214 -3.58 -16.95 29.25
CA LEU A 214 -4.00 -18.12 28.47
C LEU A 214 -2.80 -18.83 27.84
N PRO A 215 -2.92 -20.14 27.55
CA PRO A 215 -1.92 -20.91 26.82
C PRO A 215 -1.61 -20.31 25.47
N GLN A 216 -0.33 -20.38 25.06
CA GLN A 216 0.16 -19.79 23.81
C GLN A 216 0.03 -20.75 22.61
N ASP A 217 -0.35 -21.99 22.84
CA ASP A 217 -0.51 -23.08 21.85
C ASP A 217 -1.91 -23.11 21.22
N LYS A 218 -2.56 -21.95 21.10
CA LYS A 218 -3.82 -21.83 20.38
C LYS A 218 -3.64 -22.12 18.88
N PRO A 219 -4.67 -22.66 18.20
CA PRO A 219 -4.57 -23.00 16.78
C PRO A 219 -4.18 -21.80 15.90
N ILE A 220 -3.20 -22.01 15.04
CA ILE A 220 -2.73 -21.08 14.03
C ILE A 220 -2.75 -21.81 12.69
N ILE A 221 -3.52 -21.31 11.71
CA ILE A 221 -3.61 -21.89 10.37
C ILE A 221 -3.15 -20.85 9.36
N THR A 222 -2.00 -21.08 8.77
CA THR A 222 -1.50 -20.24 7.65
C THR A 222 -2.28 -20.52 6.38
N ALA A 223 -2.50 -19.48 5.56
CA ALA A 223 -3.23 -19.59 4.30
C ALA A 223 -2.88 -18.44 3.37
N ALA A 224 -3.09 -18.64 2.07
CA ALA A 224 -3.02 -17.57 1.08
C ALA A 224 -3.99 -16.42 1.45
N THR A 225 -3.54 -15.17 1.22
CA THR A 225 -4.25 -13.95 1.61
C THR A 225 -5.41 -13.61 0.67
N ASN A 226 -6.28 -14.60 0.42
CA ASN A 226 -7.46 -14.46 -0.44
C ASN A 226 -8.66 -15.20 0.17
N ARG A 227 -9.85 -15.00 -0.43
CA ARG A 227 -11.11 -15.59 0.05
C ARG A 227 -11.09 -17.11 0.06
N GLN A 228 -10.50 -17.76 -0.97
CA GLN A 228 -10.40 -19.21 -1.02
C GLN A 228 -9.48 -19.75 0.09
N GLY A 229 -8.34 -19.07 0.34
CA GLY A 229 -7.46 -19.41 1.45
C GLY A 229 -8.17 -19.35 2.80
N GLY A 230 -9.05 -18.35 3.01
CA GLY A 230 -9.88 -18.26 4.21
C GLY A 230 -10.85 -19.44 4.39
N ARG A 231 -11.50 -19.88 3.30
CA ARG A 231 -12.39 -21.06 3.29
C ARG A 231 -11.63 -22.34 3.63
N ASP A 232 -10.51 -22.56 2.96
CA ASP A 232 -9.70 -23.77 3.13
C ASP A 232 -9.12 -23.85 4.55
N ALA A 233 -8.63 -22.71 5.07
CA ALA A 233 -8.09 -22.61 6.41
C ALA A 233 -9.15 -22.84 7.48
N PHE A 234 -10.37 -22.31 7.31
CA PHE A 234 -11.46 -22.61 8.24
C PHE A 234 -11.82 -24.10 8.24
N ASN A 235 -11.93 -24.72 7.10
CA ASN A 235 -12.25 -26.15 7.01
C ASN A 235 -11.16 -27.00 7.68
N ALA A 236 -9.88 -26.67 7.47
CA ALA A 236 -8.77 -27.35 8.16
C ALA A 236 -8.79 -27.12 9.68
N LEU A 237 -9.05 -25.90 10.12
CA LEU A 237 -9.19 -25.57 11.54
C LEU A 237 -10.35 -26.34 12.18
N TYR A 238 -11.52 -26.28 11.58
CA TYR A 238 -12.74 -26.87 12.17
C TYR A 238 -12.69 -28.39 12.25
N ALA A 239 -12.04 -29.04 11.30
CA ALA A 239 -11.80 -30.49 11.30
C ALA A 239 -10.92 -30.94 12.50
N GLN A 240 -9.94 -30.12 12.91
CA GLN A 240 -9.00 -30.44 13.98
C GLN A 240 -9.42 -29.85 15.33
N HIS A 241 -10.08 -28.71 15.32
CA HIS A 241 -10.47 -27.92 16.49
C HIS A 241 -11.95 -27.50 16.42
N PRO A 242 -12.92 -28.47 16.45
CA PRO A 242 -14.35 -28.18 16.28
C PRO A 242 -14.96 -27.34 17.41
N HIS A 243 -14.23 -27.16 18.51
CA HIS A 243 -14.66 -26.36 19.67
C HIS A 243 -14.27 -24.88 19.54
N THR A 244 -13.60 -24.48 18.44
CA THR A 244 -13.24 -23.07 18.19
C THR A 244 -14.50 -22.18 18.21
N LYS A 245 -14.45 -21.11 19.00
CA LYS A 245 -15.55 -20.15 19.20
C LYS A 245 -15.27 -18.77 18.61
N ALA A 246 -14.00 -18.45 18.35
CA ALA A 246 -13.64 -17.20 17.70
C ALA A 246 -12.40 -17.35 16.82
N ILE A 247 -12.39 -16.58 15.73
CA ILE A 247 -11.32 -16.57 14.74
C ILE A 247 -10.86 -15.14 14.51
N ILE A 248 -9.58 -14.90 14.76
CA ILE A 248 -8.89 -13.68 14.40
C ILE A 248 -8.25 -13.93 13.03
N CYS A 249 -8.75 -13.25 12.00
CA CYS A 249 -8.28 -13.41 10.63
C CYS A 249 -7.14 -12.43 10.33
N PHE A 250 -6.17 -12.90 9.53
CA PHE A 250 -5.06 -12.07 9.08
C PHE A 250 -5.57 -10.80 8.39
N ASN A 251 -6.61 -10.91 7.53
CA ASN A 251 -7.24 -9.73 6.91
C ASN A 251 -8.73 -9.98 6.61
N ASP A 252 -9.43 -8.95 6.11
CA ASP A 252 -10.86 -9.01 5.80
C ASP A 252 -11.17 -9.98 4.66
N VAL A 253 -10.29 -10.06 3.65
CA VAL A 253 -10.52 -10.97 2.51
C VAL A 253 -10.53 -12.43 2.96
N ILE A 254 -9.64 -12.79 3.89
CA ILE A 254 -9.64 -14.10 4.56
C ILE A 254 -10.89 -14.25 5.41
N ALA A 255 -11.27 -13.24 6.20
CA ALA A 255 -12.46 -13.28 7.05
C ALA A 255 -13.74 -13.53 6.22
N TYR A 256 -13.85 -12.99 5.01
CA TYR A 256 -14.97 -13.26 4.12
C TYR A 256 -15.05 -14.75 3.75
N GLY A 257 -13.92 -15.36 3.42
CA GLY A 257 -13.87 -16.80 3.15
C GLY A 257 -14.21 -17.66 4.37
N VAL A 258 -13.73 -17.28 5.56
CA VAL A 258 -14.07 -17.93 6.85
C VAL A 258 -15.58 -17.84 7.11
N ILE A 259 -16.20 -16.66 6.93
CA ILE A 259 -17.64 -16.45 7.13
C ILE A 259 -18.46 -17.34 6.17
N GLU A 260 -18.04 -17.45 4.90
CA GLU A 260 -18.70 -18.34 3.93
C GLU A 260 -18.61 -19.80 4.38
N ALA A 261 -17.41 -20.25 4.78
CA ALA A 261 -17.21 -21.64 5.20
C ALA A 261 -17.93 -21.99 6.52
N ILE A 262 -18.04 -21.06 7.47
CA ILE A 262 -18.87 -21.23 8.69
C ILE A 262 -20.33 -21.53 8.30
N ARG A 263 -20.89 -20.79 7.34
CA ARG A 263 -22.27 -21.02 6.86
C ARG A 263 -22.44 -22.37 6.17
N GLU A 264 -21.45 -22.80 5.40
CA GLU A 264 -21.47 -24.10 4.73
C GLU A 264 -21.49 -25.28 5.70
N GLN A 265 -20.95 -25.09 6.91
CA GLN A 265 -21.08 -26.05 8.00
C GLN A 265 -22.42 -25.96 8.76
N GLY A 266 -23.35 -25.11 8.30
CA GLY A 266 -24.64 -24.90 8.96
C GLY A 266 -24.56 -24.04 10.23
N LEU A 267 -23.44 -23.38 10.49
CA LEU A 267 -23.21 -22.52 11.64
C LEU A 267 -23.53 -21.05 11.32
N ILE A 268 -23.77 -20.25 12.33
CA ILE A 268 -24.12 -18.84 12.22
C ILE A 268 -22.89 -17.99 12.58
N PRO A 269 -22.23 -17.32 11.58
CA PRO A 269 -21.12 -16.41 11.87
C PRO A 269 -21.60 -15.27 12.79
N GLY A 270 -20.76 -14.90 13.76
CA GLY A 270 -21.09 -13.90 14.77
C GLY A 270 -21.89 -14.43 15.96
N LYS A 271 -22.51 -15.59 15.83
CA LYS A 271 -23.26 -16.25 16.93
C LYS A 271 -22.56 -17.53 17.41
N ASP A 272 -22.38 -18.50 16.52
CA ASP A 272 -21.76 -19.78 16.85
C ASP A 272 -20.24 -19.67 16.87
N ILE A 273 -19.68 -18.88 15.94
CA ILE A 273 -18.26 -18.55 15.83
C ILE A 273 -18.12 -17.06 15.56
N LYS A 274 -17.40 -16.35 16.43
CA LYS A 274 -17.05 -14.94 16.26
C LYS A 274 -15.93 -14.81 15.22
N VAL A 275 -15.96 -13.74 14.41
CA VAL A 275 -14.94 -13.47 13.39
C VAL A 275 -14.52 -12.02 13.47
N VAL A 276 -13.19 -11.79 13.50
CA VAL A 276 -12.60 -10.44 13.42
C VAL A 276 -11.60 -10.42 12.28
N GLY A 277 -11.72 -9.42 11.41
CA GLY A 277 -10.81 -9.15 10.30
C GLY A 277 -9.75 -8.09 10.60
N PHE A 278 -9.06 -7.69 9.54
CA PHE A 278 -8.07 -6.62 9.55
C PHE A 278 -8.11 -5.95 8.17
N ASP A 279 -7.92 -4.64 8.07
CA ASP A 279 -7.94 -3.72 6.93
C ASP A 279 -9.18 -2.80 6.95
N ASP A 280 -10.32 -3.24 7.48
CA ASP A 280 -11.61 -2.54 7.52
C ASP A 280 -12.07 -2.10 6.12
N LEU A 281 -12.19 -3.06 5.22
CA LEU A 281 -12.64 -2.83 3.86
C LEU A 281 -14.07 -2.26 3.83
N ALA A 282 -14.38 -1.45 2.82
CA ALA A 282 -15.70 -0.84 2.66
C ALA A 282 -16.85 -1.87 2.67
N ASP A 283 -16.62 -3.05 2.11
CA ASP A 283 -17.61 -4.13 2.08
C ASP A 283 -17.86 -4.75 3.46
N SER A 284 -16.91 -4.63 4.39
CA SER A 284 -17.00 -5.24 5.73
C SER A 284 -18.20 -4.76 6.54
N CYS A 285 -18.58 -3.49 6.42
CA CYS A 285 -19.78 -2.97 7.10
C CYS A 285 -21.09 -3.34 6.39
N LEU A 286 -21.05 -3.77 5.13
CA LEU A 286 -22.22 -4.11 4.31
C LEU A 286 -22.54 -5.60 4.32
N MET A 287 -21.67 -6.44 4.86
CA MET A 287 -21.88 -7.88 4.97
C MET A 287 -22.99 -8.21 5.98
N SER A 288 -23.45 -9.46 5.96
CA SER A 288 -24.34 -10.03 6.99
C SER A 288 -23.71 -11.34 7.49
N PRO A 289 -23.26 -11.42 8.78
CA PRO A 289 -23.14 -10.29 9.70
C PRO A 289 -22.12 -9.26 9.21
N SER A 290 -22.27 -7.99 9.63
CA SER A 290 -21.26 -6.97 9.37
C SER A 290 -19.95 -7.33 10.10
N LEU A 291 -18.81 -7.24 9.40
CA LEU A 291 -17.53 -7.73 9.88
C LEU A 291 -16.86 -6.72 10.83
N SER A 292 -16.57 -7.16 12.06
CA SER A 292 -15.65 -6.46 12.94
C SER A 292 -14.24 -6.53 12.37
N SER A 293 -13.55 -5.40 12.29
CA SER A 293 -12.24 -5.36 11.67
C SER A 293 -11.34 -4.28 12.27
N VAL A 294 -10.04 -4.48 12.17
CA VAL A 294 -9.05 -3.46 12.52
C VAL A 294 -8.87 -2.51 11.34
N THR A 295 -9.15 -1.23 11.56
CA THR A 295 -9.03 -0.19 10.53
C THR A 295 -7.58 0.21 10.33
N ILE A 296 -7.10 0.18 9.08
CA ILE A 296 -5.86 0.81 8.65
C ILE A 296 -6.22 2.05 7.82
N ASN A 297 -5.79 3.22 8.26
CA ASN A 297 -6.04 4.45 7.51
C ASN A 297 -5.04 4.58 6.34
N ALA A 298 -5.50 4.29 5.13
CA ALA A 298 -4.69 4.36 3.90
C ALA A 298 -4.20 5.79 3.61
N ASP A 299 -4.97 6.83 3.96
CA ASP A 299 -4.56 8.23 3.78
C ASP A 299 -3.40 8.59 4.71
N ASP A 300 -3.41 8.12 5.96
CA ASP A 300 -2.30 8.34 6.90
C ASP A 300 -1.01 7.63 6.44
N ILE A 301 -1.11 6.41 5.88
CA ILE A 301 0.03 5.73 5.23
C ILE A 301 0.56 6.59 4.08
N GLY A 302 -0.32 7.06 3.18
CA GLY A 302 0.03 7.91 2.05
C GLY A 302 0.71 9.21 2.48
N LYS A 303 0.15 9.90 3.48
CA LYS A 303 0.71 11.12 4.07
C LYS A 303 2.12 10.89 4.62
N ARG A 304 2.32 9.84 5.41
CA ARG A 304 3.64 9.52 5.98
C ARG A 304 4.65 9.14 4.91
N ALA A 305 4.26 8.32 3.94
CA ALA A 305 5.13 7.95 2.83
C ALA A 305 5.59 9.18 2.03
N CYS A 306 4.70 10.14 1.78
CA CYS A 306 5.05 11.38 1.08
C CYS A 306 5.90 12.34 1.92
N GLN A 307 5.76 12.37 3.25
CA GLN A 307 6.68 13.10 4.13
C GLN A 307 8.10 12.53 4.03
N VAL A 308 8.23 11.21 4.15
CA VAL A 308 9.51 10.51 3.99
C VAL A 308 10.10 10.70 2.59
N LEU A 309 9.24 10.68 1.55
CA LEU A 309 9.68 10.97 0.17
C LEU A 309 10.31 12.37 0.06
N GLN A 310 9.68 13.39 0.63
CA GLN A 310 10.23 14.75 0.63
C GLN A 310 11.56 14.84 1.38
N GLU A 311 11.69 14.17 2.53
CA GLU A 311 12.93 14.12 3.30
C GLU A 311 14.06 13.50 2.46
N LEU A 312 13.83 12.35 1.83
CA LEU A 312 14.81 11.69 0.97
C LEU A 312 15.20 12.52 -0.25
N LEU A 313 14.22 13.16 -0.92
CA LEU A 313 14.49 14.03 -2.07
C LEU A 313 15.29 15.29 -1.68
N ASN A 314 15.16 15.75 -0.43
CA ASN A 314 15.92 16.86 0.15
C ASN A 314 17.23 16.41 0.82
N GLN A 315 17.61 15.13 0.68
CA GLN A 315 18.80 14.54 1.28
C GLN A 315 18.82 14.59 2.82
N SER A 316 17.64 14.61 3.43
CA SER A 316 17.47 14.44 4.87
C SER A 316 17.39 12.95 5.22
N ILE A 317 17.71 12.61 6.46
CA ILE A 317 17.66 11.24 6.97
C ILE A 317 16.30 11.04 7.66
N PRO A 318 15.37 10.27 7.08
CA PRO A 318 14.08 9.99 7.70
C PRO A 318 14.21 8.98 8.85
N ALA A 319 13.13 8.85 9.63
CA ALA A 319 13.01 7.77 10.60
C ALA A 319 13.03 6.42 9.87
N VAL A 320 13.80 5.46 10.40
CA VAL A 320 13.96 4.12 9.79
C VAL A 320 12.62 3.37 9.76
N ARG A 321 11.79 3.52 10.81
CA ARG A 321 10.52 2.82 10.95
C ARG A 321 9.46 3.75 11.55
N THR A 322 8.32 3.85 10.89
CA THR A 322 7.17 4.64 11.34
C THR A 322 5.94 3.75 11.43
N LEU A 323 5.29 3.75 12.59
CA LEU A 323 4.02 3.08 12.79
C LEU A 323 2.86 4.06 12.64
N VAL A 324 1.86 3.67 11.86
CA VAL A 324 0.57 4.37 11.75
C VAL A 324 -0.41 3.69 12.68
N ASP A 325 -1.13 4.49 13.45
CA ASP A 325 -2.09 3.99 14.44
C ASP A 325 -3.25 3.26 13.79
N VAL A 326 -3.81 2.31 14.52
CA VAL A 326 -4.92 1.45 14.10
C VAL A 326 -6.01 1.40 15.18
N GLN A 327 -7.24 1.13 14.76
CA GLN A 327 -8.40 1.06 15.65
C GLN A 327 -9.24 -0.17 15.32
N LEU A 328 -9.89 -0.73 16.32
CA LEU A 328 -10.84 -1.83 16.13
C LEU A 328 -12.26 -1.28 15.96
N GLN A 329 -12.88 -1.64 14.83
CA GLN A 329 -14.30 -1.41 14.56
C GLN A 329 -15.10 -2.66 14.95
N ILE A 330 -15.90 -2.56 15.99
CA ILE A 330 -16.72 -3.68 16.49
C ILE A 330 -18.06 -3.66 15.76
N ARG A 331 -18.46 -4.82 15.19
CA ARG A 331 -19.71 -5.02 14.44
C ARG A 331 -20.32 -6.39 14.78
N ASP A 332 -21.36 -6.79 14.06
CA ASP A 332 -22.18 -7.97 14.35
C ASP A 332 -21.40 -9.30 14.38
N SER A 333 -20.28 -9.39 13.62
CA SER A 333 -19.52 -10.65 13.53
C SER A 333 -18.77 -11.01 14.82
N SER A 334 -18.66 -10.08 15.79
CA SER A 334 -17.95 -10.31 17.04
C SER A 334 -18.60 -9.67 18.28
N GLN A 335 -19.81 -9.11 18.15
CA GLN A 335 -20.59 -8.60 19.28
C GLN A 335 -21.19 -9.71 20.12
#